data_6d20eca28819f26d2c85013f60f2c6a7
#
_entry.id   6d20eca28819f26d2c85013f60f2c6a7
#
_cell.length_a   1.000
_cell.length_b   1.000
_cell.length_c   1.000
_cell.angle_alpha   90.00
_cell.angle_beta   90.00
_cell.angle_gamma   90.00
#
_symmetry.space_group_name_H-M   'P 1'
#
loop_
_entity.id
_entity.type
_entity.pdbx_description
1 polymer ?
#
loop_
_entity_poly.entity_id
_entity_poly.type
_entity_poly.pdbx_seq_one_letter_code
_entity_poly.pdbx_strand_id
1 'polypeptide(L)'
;MIRSSLTGRAVRVLRALALLALPLLALLLLTRATLGAQETPAERAAAAEVVRKMGALQQSLGVPALVSQLTAANPVRDAIAARAKQLMDTELLAMADDITRHPEIGFTETRSVLTLTEYLKRHGFDITTGVGGLSTAFVAKYHNGTPGPNLGIIVEYDALRGTKGNFHGDQHSAQGPTGMAAGIAVAEFLTRTKTPGTVTIYGTPAEEMMPPPAKTVMHEAHVFDGADIIVRSHSSTASQRAASGFGSCCLNIDGVKYTFSGAPAHQMTPWEGRDALTAVIHLFNNVDAMRRNMRPETRIQGIITEGGKAPNVVPDLAVADFYIRYPDQVYLAQVREMVDNAARAAALATGTQVKIEPYGSMRDGIAESTLNEVAFAYIRKFGGTHVQEERGKPQGFEETGTVSRDIPGTGFSAYTSSGGFHTYEMEADALSAIGHDGFVVDAQAMAALLYDFATRAEYRAAVKRELETTKALFAEYLKALESAYPRPSVKAPQ
;
A
#
# COMPACT_ATOMS: atom_id res chain seq x y z
N MET A 1 -69.45 4.27 34.54
CA MET A 1 -69.27 4.19 33.07
C MET A 1 -68.01 4.95 32.61
N ILE A 2 -66.84 4.52 33.06
CA ILE A 2 -65.55 5.09 32.53
C ILE A 2 -64.51 3.96 32.54
N ARG A 3 -64.61 2.99 31.63
CA ARG A 3 -63.56 1.95 31.43
C ARG A 3 -63.38 1.45 30.00
N SER A 4 -64.05 2.06 29.00
CA SER A 4 -64.01 1.56 27.61
C SER A 4 -63.30 2.45 26.56
N SER A 5 -62.71 3.58 26.95
CA SER A 5 -62.12 4.51 25.98
C SER A 5 -60.56 4.46 25.89
N LEU A 6 -59.88 3.80 26.83
CA LEU A 6 -58.40 3.75 26.85
C LEU A 6 -57.77 2.65 25.96
N THR A 7 -58.49 1.55 25.74
CA THR A 7 -57.97 0.45 24.90
C THR A 7 -58.01 0.78 23.40
N GLY A 8 -58.98 1.57 22.95
CA GLY A 8 -59.09 1.97 21.55
C GLY A 8 -58.00 2.99 21.07
N ARG A 9 -57.54 3.86 21.99
CA ARG A 9 -56.46 4.83 21.69
C ARG A 9 -55.11 4.16 21.68
N ALA A 10 -54.80 3.24 22.60
CA ALA A 10 -53.54 2.51 22.63
C ALA A 10 -53.33 1.64 21.38
N VAL A 11 -54.36 0.94 20.92
CA VAL A 11 -54.34 0.14 19.68
C VAL A 11 -54.14 0.98 18.43
N ARG A 12 -54.72 2.18 18.37
CA ARG A 12 -54.52 3.13 17.23
C ARG A 12 -53.10 3.72 17.21
N VAL A 13 -52.54 4.04 18.37
CA VAL A 13 -51.15 4.54 18.46
C VAL A 13 -50.12 3.44 18.10
N LEU A 14 -50.34 2.20 18.55
CA LEU A 14 -49.50 1.07 18.17
C LEU A 14 -49.58 0.74 16.65
N ARG A 15 -50.75 0.83 16.04
CA ARG A 15 -50.91 0.68 14.58
C ARG A 15 -50.30 1.83 13.79
N ALA A 16 -50.36 3.07 14.29
CA ALA A 16 -49.69 4.21 13.66
C ALA A 16 -48.15 4.12 13.76
N LEU A 17 -47.63 3.67 14.90
CA LEU A 17 -46.21 3.44 15.07
C LEU A 17 -45.68 2.27 14.22
N ALA A 18 -46.47 1.19 14.06
CA ALA A 18 -46.11 0.10 13.17
C ALA A 18 -46.16 0.48 11.67
N LEU A 19 -47.09 1.36 11.28
CA LEU A 19 -47.16 1.87 9.91
C LEU A 19 -46.08 2.88 9.56
N LEU A 20 -45.48 3.56 10.56
CA LEU A 20 -44.34 4.45 10.38
C LEU A 20 -42.99 3.69 10.46
N ALA A 21 -42.95 2.57 11.18
CA ALA A 21 -41.73 1.75 11.28
C ALA A 21 -41.42 0.96 10.00
N LEU A 22 -42.42 0.54 9.23
CA LEU A 22 -42.25 -0.17 7.96
C LEU A 22 -41.57 0.66 6.87
N PRO A 23 -41.92 1.93 6.61
CA PRO A 23 -41.20 2.74 5.63
C PRO A 23 -39.81 3.16 6.13
N LEU A 24 -39.59 3.31 7.46
CA LEU A 24 -38.25 3.57 8.02
C LEU A 24 -37.31 2.35 7.89
N LEU A 25 -37.84 1.14 8.10
CA LEU A 25 -37.11 -0.10 7.91
C LEU A 25 -36.80 -0.37 6.42
N ALA A 26 -37.74 -0.03 5.53
CA ALA A 26 -37.56 -0.08 4.08
C ALA A 26 -36.58 0.99 3.60
N LEU A 27 -36.57 2.18 4.21
CA LEU A 27 -35.59 3.24 3.92
C LEU A 27 -34.20 2.87 4.42
N LEU A 28 -34.06 2.22 5.59
CA LEU A 28 -32.81 1.69 6.12
C LEU A 28 -32.27 0.49 5.30
N LEU A 29 -33.16 -0.33 4.73
CA LEU A 29 -32.79 -1.39 3.80
C LEU A 29 -32.41 -0.83 2.42
N LEU A 30 -33.05 0.23 1.96
CA LEU A 30 -32.72 0.95 0.73
C LEU A 30 -31.39 1.71 0.86
N THR A 31 -31.07 2.30 2.02
CA THR A 31 -29.78 2.99 2.23
C THR A 31 -28.60 2.03 2.34
N ARG A 32 -28.81 0.76 2.73
CA ARG A 32 -27.78 -0.28 2.61
C ARG A 32 -27.57 -0.77 1.17
N ALA A 33 -28.57 -0.58 0.30
CA ALA A 33 -28.44 -0.95 -1.13
C ALA A 33 -27.74 0.11 -1.99
N THR A 34 -27.56 1.34 -1.49
CA THR A 34 -26.99 2.46 -2.27
C THR A 34 -25.47 2.54 -2.22
N LEU A 35 -24.78 1.77 -1.36
CA LEU A 35 -23.31 1.69 -1.36
C LEU A 35 -22.73 0.76 -2.45
N GLY A 36 -23.59 0.00 -3.16
CA GLY A 36 -23.22 -0.84 -4.30
C GLY A 36 -23.63 -0.31 -5.67
N ALA A 37 -24.04 0.95 -5.77
CA ALA A 37 -24.66 1.52 -6.98
C ALA A 37 -23.67 1.83 -8.13
N GLN A 38 -22.38 1.51 -7.98
CA GLN A 38 -21.35 1.86 -8.96
C GLN A 38 -20.80 0.66 -9.74
N GLU A 39 -21.19 -0.56 -9.37
CA GLU A 39 -20.79 -1.77 -10.07
C GLU A 39 -21.90 -2.27 -11.00
N THR A 40 -21.55 -2.75 -12.18
CA THR A 40 -22.53 -3.40 -13.06
C THR A 40 -23.09 -4.68 -12.42
N PRO A 41 -24.26 -5.18 -12.84
CA PRO A 41 -24.78 -6.45 -12.34
C PRO A 41 -23.80 -7.62 -12.55
N ALA A 42 -23.03 -7.62 -13.64
CA ALA A 42 -22.06 -8.66 -13.94
C ALA A 42 -20.86 -8.60 -12.97
N GLU A 43 -20.37 -7.39 -12.65
CA GLU A 43 -19.32 -7.18 -11.65
C GLU A 43 -19.76 -7.62 -10.26
N ARG A 44 -20.95 -7.23 -9.85
CA ARG A 44 -21.53 -7.68 -8.56
C ARG A 44 -21.67 -9.19 -8.50
N ALA A 45 -22.10 -9.83 -9.60
CA ALA A 45 -22.22 -11.29 -9.65
C ALA A 45 -20.85 -11.99 -9.57
N ALA A 46 -19.84 -11.48 -10.28
CA ALA A 46 -18.48 -11.99 -10.21
C ALA A 46 -17.88 -11.83 -8.81
N ALA A 47 -18.02 -10.63 -8.23
CA ALA A 47 -17.54 -10.33 -6.88
C ALA A 47 -18.27 -11.16 -5.81
N ALA A 48 -19.59 -11.37 -5.93
CA ALA A 48 -20.37 -12.10 -4.94
C ALA A 48 -19.90 -13.55 -4.75
N GLU A 49 -19.57 -14.26 -5.82
CA GLU A 49 -19.07 -15.63 -5.73
C GLU A 49 -17.68 -15.69 -5.09
N VAL A 50 -16.78 -14.80 -5.46
CA VAL A 50 -15.44 -14.71 -4.86
C VAL A 50 -15.52 -14.31 -3.39
N VAL A 51 -16.33 -13.31 -3.04
CA VAL A 51 -16.56 -12.92 -1.65
C VAL A 51 -17.11 -14.06 -0.81
N ARG A 52 -18.05 -14.85 -1.36
CA ARG A 52 -18.56 -16.05 -0.69
C ARG A 52 -17.47 -17.10 -0.44
N LYS A 53 -16.63 -17.37 -1.44
CA LYS A 53 -15.49 -18.29 -1.31
C LYS A 53 -14.45 -17.79 -0.31
N MET A 54 -14.13 -16.49 -0.33
CA MET A 54 -13.24 -15.86 0.65
C MET A 54 -13.80 -15.98 2.07
N GLY A 55 -15.10 -15.74 2.28
CA GLY A 55 -15.74 -15.94 3.58
C GLY A 55 -15.66 -17.38 4.07
N ALA A 56 -15.85 -18.37 3.18
CA ALA A 56 -15.69 -19.77 3.52
C ALA A 56 -14.24 -20.14 3.86
N LEU A 57 -13.26 -19.58 3.15
CA LEU A 57 -11.83 -19.73 3.48
C LEU A 57 -11.55 -19.19 4.89
N GLN A 58 -11.93 -17.95 5.20
CA GLN A 58 -11.70 -17.33 6.50
C GLN A 58 -12.32 -18.14 7.66
N GLN A 59 -13.54 -18.66 7.46
CA GLN A 59 -14.18 -19.56 8.43
C GLN A 59 -13.37 -20.85 8.63
N SER A 60 -12.85 -21.44 7.55
CA SER A 60 -12.04 -22.67 7.61
C SER A 60 -10.68 -22.49 8.30
N LEU A 61 -10.13 -21.30 8.28
CA LEU A 61 -8.84 -20.97 8.91
C LEU A 61 -8.95 -20.85 10.44
N GLY A 62 -10.14 -20.59 10.97
CA GLY A 62 -10.34 -20.44 12.41
C GLY A 62 -9.53 -19.31 13.03
N VAL A 63 -9.36 -18.20 12.33
CA VAL A 63 -8.48 -17.08 12.69
C VAL A 63 -8.68 -16.59 14.14
N PRO A 64 -9.91 -16.45 14.69
CA PRO A 64 -10.07 -16.03 16.09
C PRO A 64 -9.44 -17.01 17.10
N ALA A 65 -9.55 -18.32 16.85
CA ALA A 65 -8.94 -19.32 17.72
C ALA A 65 -7.41 -19.30 17.59
N LEU A 66 -6.89 -19.12 16.37
CA LEU A 66 -5.45 -18.95 16.10
C LEU A 66 -4.89 -17.73 16.85
N VAL A 67 -5.54 -16.58 16.74
CA VAL A 67 -5.16 -15.35 17.46
C VAL A 67 -5.15 -15.58 18.97
N SER A 68 -6.21 -16.18 19.52
CA SER A 68 -6.29 -16.49 20.96
C SER A 68 -5.15 -17.40 21.42
N GLN A 69 -4.82 -18.42 20.63
CA GLN A 69 -3.73 -19.35 20.93
C GLN A 69 -2.36 -18.65 20.87
N LEU A 70 -2.11 -17.85 19.82
CA LEU A 70 -0.83 -17.18 19.63
C LEU A 70 -0.60 -16.06 20.65
N THR A 71 -1.62 -15.29 21.00
CA THR A 71 -1.51 -14.19 21.97
C THR A 71 -1.59 -14.62 23.44
N ALA A 72 -1.85 -15.91 23.71
CA ALA A 72 -1.80 -16.46 25.06
C ALA A 72 -0.43 -16.20 25.72
N ALA A 73 -0.37 -16.24 27.05
CA ALA A 73 0.85 -15.98 27.81
C ALA A 73 2.01 -16.86 27.33
N ASN A 74 3.12 -16.22 26.96
CA ASN A 74 4.33 -16.89 26.50
C ASN A 74 5.56 -16.08 26.97
N PRO A 75 6.21 -16.48 28.07
CA PRO A 75 7.33 -15.72 28.62
C PRO A 75 8.51 -15.53 27.65
N VAL A 76 8.73 -16.50 26.73
CA VAL A 76 9.83 -16.41 25.77
C VAL A 76 9.54 -15.35 24.72
N ARG A 77 8.35 -15.37 24.12
CA ARG A 77 7.92 -14.34 23.17
C ARG A 77 7.91 -12.96 23.82
N ASP A 78 7.36 -12.86 25.03
CA ASP A 78 7.25 -11.60 25.76
C ASP A 78 8.65 -11.04 26.11
N ALA A 79 9.66 -11.90 26.38
CA ALA A 79 11.04 -11.49 26.54
C ALA A 79 11.69 -11.00 25.24
N ILE A 80 11.35 -11.57 24.08
CA ILE A 80 11.83 -11.11 22.77
C ILE A 80 11.25 -9.74 22.44
N ALA A 81 9.94 -9.56 22.65
CA ALA A 81 9.30 -8.27 22.49
C ALA A 81 9.90 -7.20 23.45
N ALA A 82 10.20 -7.58 24.69
CA ALA A 82 10.87 -6.69 25.64
C ALA A 82 12.30 -6.34 25.18
N ARG A 83 13.02 -7.26 24.53
CA ARG A 83 14.34 -6.98 23.95
C ARG A 83 14.25 -6.00 22.78
N ALA A 84 13.24 -6.16 21.89
CA ALA A 84 12.99 -5.18 20.83
C ALA A 84 12.72 -3.78 21.41
N LYS A 85 11.86 -3.69 22.43
CA LYS A 85 11.65 -2.42 23.15
C LYS A 85 12.94 -1.86 23.72
N GLN A 86 13.76 -2.68 24.39
CA GLN A 86 15.02 -2.22 24.97
C GLN A 86 15.94 -1.62 23.89
N LEU A 87 16.07 -2.26 22.72
CA LEU A 87 16.87 -1.74 21.61
C LEU A 87 16.34 -0.40 21.11
N MET A 88 15.01 -0.27 21.01
CA MET A 88 14.38 1.02 20.67
C MET A 88 14.74 2.09 21.70
N ASP A 89 14.44 1.85 22.97
CA ASP A 89 14.61 2.84 24.06
C ASP A 89 16.07 3.29 24.24
N THR A 90 17.05 2.40 24.00
CA THR A 90 18.47 2.70 24.32
C THR A 90 19.27 3.23 23.14
N GLU A 91 18.88 2.90 21.89
CA GLU A 91 19.72 3.16 20.73
C GLU A 91 18.92 3.58 19.49
N LEU A 92 17.83 2.87 19.17
CA LEU A 92 17.23 2.95 17.83
C LEU A 92 16.24 4.12 17.68
N LEU A 93 15.62 4.62 18.77
CA LEU A 93 14.86 5.87 18.70
C LEU A 93 15.78 7.06 18.41
N ALA A 94 16.97 7.10 19.00
CA ALA A 94 17.94 8.17 18.69
C ALA A 94 18.41 8.09 17.22
N MET A 95 18.50 6.89 16.66
CA MET A 95 18.81 6.70 15.23
C MET A 95 17.65 7.15 14.34
N ALA A 96 16.40 6.83 14.68
CA ALA A 96 15.21 7.30 13.97
C ALA A 96 15.15 8.83 13.95
N ASP A 97 15.40 9.45 15.09
CA ASP A 97 15.50 10.90 15.25
C ASP A 97 16.60 11.52 14.38
N ASP A 98 17.76 10.87 14.33
CA ASP A 98 18.86 11.35 13.52
C ASP A 98 18.57 11.28 12.02
N ILE A 99 17.95 10.18 11.55
CA ILE A 99 17.50 10.06 10.15
C ILE A 99 16.43 11.11 9.86
N THR A 100 15.46 11.32 10.76
CA THR A 100 14.41 12.35 10.60
C THR A 100 14.99 13.74 10.42
N ARG A 101 16.05 14.08 11.17
CA ARG A 101 16.72 15.40 11.09
C ARG A 101 17.61 15.56 9.87
N HIS A 102 17.90 14.49 9.14
CA HIS A 102 18.75 14.48 7.94
C HIS A 102 18.04 13.83 6.76
N PRO A 103 16.91 14.38 6.30
CA PRO A 103 16.05 13.76 5.31
C PRO A 103 16.74 13.67 3.94
N GLU A 104 16.86 12.46 3.42
CA GLU A 104 17.41 12.14 2.09
C GLU A 104 16.26 11.66 1.17
N ILE A 105 16.18 12.22 -0.02
CA ILE A 105 15.17 11.80 -1.01
C ILE A 105 15.58 10.48 -1.67
N GLY A 106 14.59 9.78 -2.20
CA GLY A 106 14.78 8.48 -2.86
C GLY A 106 15.94 8.43 -3.84
N PHE A 107 16.62 7.30 -3.88
CA PHE A 107 17.85 6.99 -4.61
C PHE A 107 19.09 7.80 -4.20
N THR A 108 19.00 8.62 -3.17
CA THR A 108 20.14 9.38 -2.60
C THR A 108 20.33 9.17 -1.11
N GLU A 109 19.71 8.16 -0.53
CA GLU A 109 19.64 7.83 0.91
C GLU A 109 20.96 7.23 1.44
N THR A 110 22.09 7.80 1.03
CA THR A 110 23.42 7.22 1.28
C THR A 110 23.81 7.20 2.76
N ARG A 111 23.46 8.27 3.49
CA ARG A 111 23.72 8.39 4.93
C ARG A 111 22.83 7.42 5.72
N SER A 112 21.54 7.37 5.40
CA SER A 112 20.59 6.47 6.04
C SER A 112 21.00 5.02 5.87
N VAL A 113 21.32 4.60 4.63
CA VAL A 113 21.82 3.24 4.33
C VAL A 113 23.08 2.91 5.11
N LEU A 114 24.06 3.82 5.14
CA LEU A 114 25.30 3.60 5.89
C LEU A 114 25.02 3.42 7.39
N THR A 115 24.18 4.28 7.96
CA THR A 115 23.80 4.23 9.38
C THR A 115 23.15 2.90 9.75
N LEU A 116 22.17 2.48 8.95
CA LEU A 116 21.42 1.23 9.17
C LEU A 116 22.31 -0.01 8.99
N THR A 117 23.07 -0.06 7.90
CA THR A 117 23.88 -1.23 7.57
C THR A 117 25.07 -1.43 8.51
N GLU A 118 25.73 -0.35 8.95
CA GLU A 118 26.81 -0.46 9.94
C GLU A 118 26.28 -0.92 11.30
N TYR A 119 25.09 -0.50 11.70
CA TYR A 119 24.47 -0.98 12.94
C TYR A 119 24.14 -2.47 12.84
N LEU A 120 23.50 -2.92 11.76
CA LEU A 120 23.19 -4.33 11.52
C LEU A 120 24.46 -5.21 11.47
N LYS A 121 25.52 -4.71 10.84
CA LYS A 121 26.80 -5.42 10.80
C LYS A 121 27.39 -5.64 12.19
N ARG A 122 27.30 -4.66 13.09
CA ARG A 122 27.72 -4.83 14.50
C ARG A 122 26.90 -5.89 15.25
N HIS A 123 25.65 -6.13 14.81
CA HIS A 123 24.78 -7.19 15.33
C HIS A 123 24.88 -8.51 14.57
N GLY A 124 25.93 -8.70 13.75
CA GLY A 124 26.24 -9.98 13.10
C GLY A 124 25.46 -10.27 11.82
N PHE A 125 24.86 -9.25 11.20
CA PHE A 125 24.24 -9.41 9.89
C PHE A 125 25.28 -9.27 8.76
N ASP A 126 25.18 -10.15 7.77
CA ASP A 126 25.89 -10.03 6.52
C ASP A 126 25.17 -9.03 5.59
N ILE A 127 25.90 -8.04 5.10
CA ILE A 127 25.35 -6.92 4.34
C ILE A 127 25.70 -7.05 2.86
N THR A 128 24.68 -6.92 1.99
CA THR A 128 24.85 -6.76 0.54
C THR A 128 24.13 -5.47 0.12
N THR A 129 24.84 -4.53 -0.49
CA THR A 129 24.31 -3.26 -0.99
C THR A 129 24.20 -3.26 -2.51
N GLY A 130 23.41 -2.34 -3.08
CA GLY A 130 23.24 -2.22 -4.54
C GLY A 130 22.41 -3.32 -5.16
N VAL A 131 21.56 -4.00 -4.37
CA VAL A 131 20.72 -5.10 -4.86
C VAL A 131 19.66 -4.58 -5.83
N GLY A 132 19.27 -5.42 -6.80
CA GLY A 132 18.35 -5.02 -7.86
C GLY A 132 18.91 -3.89 -8.76
N GLY A 133 20.21 -3.58 -8.69
CA GLY A 133 20.82 -2.47 -9.42
C GLY A 133 20.53 -1.09 -8.82
N LEU A 134 19.93 -1.02 -7.64
CA LEU A 134 19.57 0.21 -6.93
C LEU A 134 20.66 0.53 -5.90
N SER A 135 21.40 1.62 -6.07
CA SER A 135 22.60 1.95 -5.29
C SER A 135 22.37 2.06 -3.78
N THR A 136 21.19 2.47 -3.38
CA THR A 136 20.81 2.65 -1.97
C THR A 136 19.94 1.51 -1.43
N ALA A 137 19.66 0.47 -2.22
CA ALA A 137 19.01 -0.75 -1.74
C ALA A 137 20.02 -1.68 -1.04
N PHE A 138 19.60 -2.39 0.00
CA PHE A 138 20.44 -3.37 0.68
C PHE A 138 19.66 -4.61 1.15
N VAL A 139 20.39 -5.69 1.36
CA VAL A 139 19.91 -6.88 2.08
C VAL A 139 20.88 -7.12 3.24
N ALA A 140 20.33 -7.24 4.45
CA ALA A 140 21.06 -7.63 5.64
C ALA A 140 20.53 -8.98 6.11
N LYS A 141 21.38 -10.00 6.14
CA LYS A 141 20.99 -11.38 6.44
C LYS A 141 21.70 -11.91 7.68
N TYR A 142 20.92 -12.42 8.60
CA TYR A 142 21.42 -13.18 9.76
C TYR A 142 20.98 -14.63 9.63
N HIS A 143 21.95 -15.54 9.48
CA HIS A 143 21.68 -16.96 9.28
C HIS A 143 22.07 -17.79 10.51
N ASN A 144 21.12 -18.57 11.05
CA ASN A 144 21.32 -19.44 12.20
C ASN A 144 21.00 -20.91 11.88
N GLY A 145 21.58 -21.43 10.80
CA GLY A 145 21.45 -22.85 10.40
C GLY A 145 20.17 -23.19 9.63
N THR A 146 20.17 -24.37 9.06
CA THR A 146 19.11 -24.95 8.22
C THR A 146 18.76 -26.35 8.69
N PRO A 147 17.50 -26.87 8.43
CA PRO A 147 16.39 -26.17 7.80
C PRO A 147 15.68 -25.25 8.79
N GLY A 148 15.20 -24.08 8.33
CA GLY A 148 14.45 -23.14 9.14
C GLY A 148 13.82 -22.06 8.27
N PRO A 149 12.81 -21.32 8.77
CA PRO A 149 12.15 -20.29 7.98
C PRO A 149 13.07 -19.07 7.76
N ASN A 150 12.86 -18.38 6.63
CA ASN A 150 13.44 -17.08 6.34
C ASN A 150 12.42 -15.98 6.64
N LEU A 151 12.72 -15.18 7.66
CA LEU A 151 11.87 -14.13 8.21
C LEU A 151 12.27 -12.80 7.58
N GLY A 152 11.50 -12.32 6.61
CA GLY A 152 11.74 -11.07 5.92
C GLY A 152 11.13 -9.87 6.62
N ILE A 153 11.87 -8.77 6.66
CA ILE A 153 11.42 -7.47 7.14
C ILE A 153 11.75 -6.43 6.06
N ILE A 154 10.76 -5.71 5.55
CA ILE A 154 10.99 -4.55 4.68
C ILE A 154 11.11 -3.30 5.52
N VAL A 155 12.11 -2.46 5.18
CA VAL A 155 12.32 -1.16 5.79
C VAL A 155 12.59 -0.10 4.72
N GLU A 156 11.94 1.03 4.86
CA GLU A 156 12.06 2.22 4.04
C GLU A 156 12.82 3.29 4.81
N TYR A 157 13.38 4.30 4.12
CA TYR A 157 14.18 5.34 4.77
C TYR A 157 14.29 6.62 3.93
N ASP A 158 13.53 6.75 2.86
CA ASP A 158 13.49 7.94 2.02
C ASP A 158 12.57 9.03 2.58
N ALA A 159 12.77 10.24 2.10
CA ALA A 159 12.05 11.44 2.48
C ALA A 159 11.33 12.09 1.29
N LEU A 160 10.30 12.86 1.59
CA LEU A 160 9.56 13.68 0.64
C LEU A 160 10.29 14.99 0.33
N ARG A 161 9.99 15.55 -0.85
CA ARG A 161 10.33 16.93 -1.20
C ARG A 161 9.23 17.87 -0.76
N GLY A 162 9.56 18.84 0.05
CA GLY A 162 8.62 19.86 0.52
C GLY A 162 9.03 21.29 0.14
N THR A 163 8.14 22.23 0.32
CA THR A 163 8.41 23.67 0.08
C THR A 163 9.38 24.28 1.07
N LYS A 164 9.56 23.64 2.25
CA LYS A 164 10.51 24.07 3.29
C LYS A 164 11.82 23.27 3.28
N GLY A 165 12.01 22.38 2.33
CA GLY A 165 13.10 21.42 2.26
C GLY A 165 12.59 19.99 2.24
N ASN A 166 13.50 19.00 2.20
CA ASN A 166 13.12 17.61 2.34
C ASN A 166 12.59 17.34 3.77
N PHE A 167 11.66 16.39 3.91
CA PHE A 167 11.05 16.08 5.21
C PHE A 167 10.50 14.65 5.23
N HIS A 168 10.46 14.02 6.41
CA HIS A 168 9.91 12.67 6.61
C HIS A 168 8.41 12.70 6.91
N GLY A 169 7.60 13.10 5.91
CA GLY A 169 6.14 13.21 6.03
C GLY A 169 5.40 11.88 6.17
N ASP A 170 6.09 10.75 5.97
CA ASP A 170 5.58 9.39 6.18
C ASP A 170 6.40 8.59 7.19
N GLN A 171 7.28 9.27 7.95
CA GLN A 171 8.08 8.68 9.04
C GLN A 171 8.91 7.45 8.62
N HIS A 172 9.32 7.33 7.33
CA HIS A 172 10.21 6.26 6.86
C HIS A 172 11.51 6.22 7.65
N SER A 173 11.93 7.34 8.23
CA SER A 173 13.07 7.44 9.15
C SER A 173 13.03 6.46 10.31
N ALA A 174 11.83 6.05 10.77
CA ALA A 174 11.65 5.15 11.88
C ALA A 174 11.48 3.68 11.46
N GLN A 175 11.17 3.38 10.21
CA GLN A 175 10.93 2.00 9.75
C GLN A 175 12.20 1.14 9.85
N GLY A 176 13.37 1.67 9.45
CA GLY A 176 14.65 1.00 9.62
C GLY A 176 14.91 0.61 11.08
N PRO A 177 14.97 1.57 12.01
CA PRO A 177 15.12 1.31 13.43
C PRO A 177 14.10 0.32 14.02
N THR A 178 12.82 0.46 13.69
CA THR A 178 11.73 -0.43 14.14
C THR A 178 11.93 -1.87 13.66
N GLY A 179 12.17 -2.06 12.36
CA GLY A 179 12.41 -3.38 11.77
C GLY A 179 13.70 -4.03 12.30
N MET A 180 14.75 -3.23 12.50
CA MET A 180 16.02 -3.67 13.07
C MET A 180 15.87 -4.13 14.52
N ALA A 181 15.12 -3.42 15.35
CA ALA A 181 14.85 -3.84 16.73
C ALA A 181 14.19 -5.22 16.78
N ALA A 182 13.17 -5.43 15.96
CA ALA A 182 12.47 -6.70 15.86
C ALA A 182 13.40 -7.81 15.32
N GLY A 183 14.10 -7.55 14.23
CA GLY A 183 14.97 -8.51 13.57
C GLY A 183 16.14 -8.95 14.45
N ILE A 184 16.81 -8.03 15.13
CA ILE A 184 17.91 -8.33 16.06
C ILE A 184 17.41 -9.14 17.26
N ALA A 185 16.29 -8.75 17.88
CA ALA A 185 15.75 -9.49 19.02
C ALA A 185 15.41 -10.94 18.65
N VAL A 186 14.88 -11.19 17.44
CA VAL A 186 14.60 -12.54 16.93
C VAL A 186 15.92 -13.28 16.60
N ALA A 187 16.88 -12.65 15.95
CA ALA A 187 18.19 -13.25 15.64
C ALA A 187 18.94 -13.71 16.90
N GLU A 188 18.98 -12.87 17.94
CA GLU A 188 19.53 -13.22 19.26
C GLU A 188 18.81 -14.43 19.89
N PHE A 189 17.47 -14.49 19.75
CA PHE A 189 16.70 -15.66 20.20
C PHE A 189 17.09 -16.93 19.44
N LEU A 190 17.13 -16.90 18.11
CA LEU A 190 17.47 -18.05 17.29
C LEU A 190 18.85 -18.61 17.69
N THR A 191 19.83 -17.74 17.90
CA THR A 191 21.19 -18.12 18.32
C THR A 191 21.18 -18.73 19.72
N ARG A 192 20.58 -18.07 20.69
CA ARG A 192 20.56 -18.54 22.09
C ARG A 192 19.90 -19.90 22.25
N THR A 193 18.83 -20.15 21.48
CA THR A 193 18.09 -21.41 21.53
C THR A 193 18.57 -22.45 20.51
N LYS A 194 19.52 -22.09 19.66
CA LYS A 194 19.97 -22.93 18.53
C LYS A 194 18.79 -23.33 17.62
N THR A 195 17.80 -22.48 17.51
CA THR A 195 16.66 -22.67 16.59
C THR A 195 17.12 -22.30 15.18
N PRO A 196 17.04 -23.21 14.18
CA PRO A 196 17.45 -22.86 12.83
C PRO A 196 16.47 -21.88 12.20
N GLY A 197 17.01 -20.94 11.41
CA GLY A 197 16.24 -19.92 10.71
C GLY A 197 17.14 -18.80 10.19
N THR A 198 16.57 -17.95 9.39
CA THR A 198 17.21 -16.75 8.84
C THR A 198 16.34 -15.53 9.15
N VAL A 199 16.96 -14.43 9.53
CA VAL A 199 16.31 -13.10 9.57
C VAL A 199 16.92 -12.27 8.45
N THR A 200 16.07 -11.77 7.56
CA THR A 200 16.53 -10.94 6.44
C THR A 200 15.84 -9.57 6.49
N ILE A 201 16.63 -8.51 6.57
CA ILE A 201 16.13 -7.14 6.49
C ILE A 201 16.41 -6.61 5.08
N TYR A 202 15.36 -6.24 4.39
CA TYR A 202 15.39 -5.69 3.04
C TYR A 202 15.25 -4.17 3.14
N GLY A 203 16.34 -3.45 2.88
CA GLY A 203 16.32 -2.00 2.75
C GLY A 203 15.84 -1.61 1.37
N THR A 204 14.67 -1.02 1.31
CA THR A 204 14.00 -0.64 0.07
C THR A 204 13.97 0.88 -0.06
N PRO A 205 14.76 1.49 -0.98
CA PRO A 205 14.82 2.93 -1.16
C PRO A 205 13.62 3.47 -1.93
N ALA A 206 13.45 4.79 -1.89
CA ALA A 206 12.67 5.56 -2.85
C ALA A 206 11.20 5.12 -2.98
N GLU A 207 10.53 4.80 -1.88
CA GLU A 207 9.11 4.47 -1.89
C GLU A 207 8.27 5.63 -2.42
N GLU A 208 8.64 6.86 -2.07
CA GLU A 208 7.98 8.11 -2.44
C GLU A 208 8.26 8.55 -3.88
N MET A 209 9.07 7.80 -4.63
CA MET A 209 9.51 8.19 -5.96
C MET A 209 9.22 7.12 -7.00
N MET A 210 8.47 7.48 -8.02
CA MET A 210 8.40 6.77 -9.30
C MET A 210 8.93 7.67 -10.41
N PRO A 211 9.63 7.17 -11.39
CA PRO A 211 10.24 5.86 -11.58
C PRO A 211 11.63 5.72 -10.96
N PRO A 212 12.12 4.50 -10.77
CA PRO A 212 11.39 3.24 -10.83
C PRO A 212 10.72 2.91 -9.50
N PRO A 213 9.65 2.07 -9.46
CA PRO A 213 9.11 1.53 -8.21
C PRO A 213 10.11 0.53 -7.64
N ALA A 214 10.83 0.91 -6.58
CA ALA A 214 12.02 0.19 -6.13
C ALA A 214 11.73 -1.25 -5.70
N LYS A 215 10.66 -1.50 -4.93
CA LYS A 215 10.30 -2.86 -4.49
C LYS A 215 9.88 -3.75 -5.67
N THR A 216 9.24 -3.19 -6.70
CA THR A 216 8.91 -3.94 -7.93
C THR A 216 10.20 -4.33 -8.67
N VAL A 217 11.15 -3.41 -8.82
CA VAL A 217 12.47 -3.69 -9.43
C VAL A 217 13.23 -4.75 -8.62
N MET A 218 13.25 -4.64 -7.30
CA MET A 218 13.88 -5.63 -6.43
C MET A 218 13.20 -7.00 -6.54
N HIS A 219 11.88 -7.05 -6.66
CA HIS A 219 11.12 -8.29 -6.84
C HIS A 219 11.43 -8.96 -8.19
N GLU A 220 11.42 -8.18 -9.28
CA GLU A 220 11.81 -8.66 -10.62
C GLU A 220 13.26 -9.12 -10.68
N ALA A 221 14.13 -8.54 -9.86
CA ALA A 221 15.53 -8.96 -9.68
C ALA A 221 15.72 -10.13 -8.69
N HIS A 222 14.62 -10.77 -8.24
CA HIS A 222 14.65 -11.93 -7.34
C HIS A 222 15.28 -11.66 -5.96
N VAL A 223 15.32 -10.41 -5.50
CA VAL A 223 15.93 -10.04 -4.21
C VAL A 223 15.19 -10.64 -3.03
N PHE A 224 13.87 -10.82 -3.14
CA PHE A 224 13.03 -11.38 -2.07
C PHE A 224 12.91 -12.90 -2.11
N ASP A 225 13.53 -13.57 -3.08
CA ASP A 225 13.41 -15.02 -3.24
C ASP A 225 13.87 -15.78 -2.00
N GLY A 226 13.09 -16.77 -1.63
CA GLY A 226 13.36 -17.61 -0.47
C GLY A 226 12.90 -17.02 0.87
N ALA A 227 12.25 -15.86 0.91
CA ALA A 227 11.55 -15.40 2.09
C ALA A 227 10.26 -16.22 2.29
N ASP A 228 10.03 -16.69 3.52
CA ASP A 228 8.80 -17.43 3.89
C ASP A 228 7.69 -16.49 4.37
N ILE A 229 8.05 -15.30 4.79
CA ILE A 229 7.18 -14.20 5.21
C ILE A 229 7.89 -12.87 4.98
N ILE A 230 7.13 -11.83 4.69
CA ILE A 230 7.61 -10.44 4.69
C ILE A 230 6.69 -9.59 5.55
N VAL A 231 7.27 -8.88 6.52
CA VAL A 231 6.54 -7.99 7.42
C VAL A 231 7.07 -6.57 7.32
N ARG A 232 6.21 -5.60 7.55
CA ARG A 232 6.57 -4.19 7.60
C ARG A 232 5.66 -3.43 8.56
N SER A 233 6.18 -2.38 9.19
CA SER A 233 5.37 -1.36 9.85
C SER A 233 5.37 -0.07 9.03
N HIS A 234 4.40 0.80 9.30
CA HIS A 234 4.30 2.10 8.66
C HIS A 234 3.73 3.13 9.64
N SER A 235 4.01 4.41 9.40
CA SER A 235 3.37 5.52 10.12
C SER A 235 1.85 5.46 10.04
N SER A 236 1.15 5.94 11.07
CA SER A 236 -0.31 5.98 11.04
C SER A 236 -0.91 6.93 12.04
N THR A 237 -2.07 7.50 11.69
CA THR A 237 -2.94 8.25 12.60
C THR A 237 -3.85 7.35 13.46
N ALA A 238 -3.70 6.03 13.35
CA ALA A 238 -4.43 5.06 14.16
C ALA A 238 -3.65 3.75 14.27
N SER A 239 -3.85 3.00 15.35
CA SER A 239 -3.42 1.60 15.42
C SER A 239 -4.33 0.75 14.55
N GLN A 240 -3.78 0.20 13.46
CA GLN A 240 -4.56 -0.47 12.42
C GLN A 240 -3.80 -1.61 11.75
N ARG A 241 -4.49 -2.39 10.95
CA ARG A 241 -3.98 -3.46 10.09
C ARG A 241 -4.48 -3.32 8.67
N ALA A 242 -3.85 -4.02 7.73
CA ALA A 242 -4.41 -4.20 6.41
C ALA A 242 -5.75 -4.96 6.46
N ALA A 243 -6.68 -4.65 5.58
CA ALA A 243 -7.82 -5.52 5.35
C ALA A 243 -7.35 -6.79 4.63
N SER A 244 -7.96 -7.94 4.94
CA SER A 244 -7.53 -9.23 4.40
C SER A 244 -8.13 -9.51 3.03
N GLY A 245 -7.44 -10.31 2.23
CA GLY A 245 -7.83 -10.68 0.88
C GLY A 245 -7.05 -9.93 -0.20
N PHE A 246 -7.69 -9.65 -1.32
CA PHE A 246 -7.19 -8.82 -2.41
C PHE A 246 -8.11 -7.61 -2.63
N GLY A 247 -7.64 -6.57 -3.36
CA GLY A 247 -8.38 -5.31 -3.54
C GLY A 247 -8.44 -4.48 -2.26
N SER A 248 -7.58 -4.73 -1.30
CA SER A 248 -7.67 -4.18 0.05
C SER A 248 -6.37 -3.54 0.55
N CYS A 249 -5.24 -3.84 -0.05
CA CYS A 249 -3.96 -3.22 0.25
C CYS A 249 -3.92 -1.80 -0.32
N CYS A 250 -4.06 -1.72 -1.61
CA CYS A 250 -3.58 -0.57 -2.36
C CYS A 250 -4.30 -0.42 -3.71
N LEU A 251 -4.25 0.78 -4.30
CA LEU A 251 -4.71 0.98 -5.67
C LEU A 251 -3.67 0.45 -6.65
N ASN A 252 -4.14 -0.11 -7.76
CA ASN A 252 -3.26 -0.35 -8.90
C ASN A 252 -2.94 0.98 -9.58
N ILE A 253 -1.68 1.16 -10.02
CA ILE A 253 -1.20 2.39 -10.65
C ILE A 253 -0.34 2.08 -11.87
N ASP A 254 -0.48 2.90 -12.91
CA ASP A 254 0.45 3.01 -14.04
C ASP A 254 0.99 4.43 -14.14
N GLY A 255 2.32 4.57 -14.20
CA GLY A 255 3.02 5.80 -14.52
C GLY A 255 3.35 5.86 -16.01
N VAL A 256 3.03 6.98 -16.67
CA VAL A 256 3.17 7.14 -18.12
C VAL A 256 3.62 8.52 -18.47
N LYS A 257 4.65 8.59 -19.29
CA LYS A 257 5.13 9.82 -19.89
C LYS A 257 4.66 9.94 -21.36
N TYR A 258 4.11 11.09 -21.70
CA TYR A 258 3.67 11.43 -23.05
C TYR A 258 4.54 12.56 -23.58
N THR A 259 5.44 12.23 -24.52
CA THR A 259 6.35 13.18 -25.15
C THR A 259 5.80 13.57 -26.52
N PHE A 260 5.43 14.84 -26.68
CA PHE A 260 4.96 15.39 -27.96
C PHE A 260 6.11 16.10 -28.68
N SER A 261 6.29 15.75 -29.94
CA SER A 261 7.28 16.38 -30.85
C SER A 261 6.57 17.08 -31.99
N GLY A 262 6.88 18.35 -32.16
CA GLY A 262 6.32 19.22 -33.18
C GLY A 262 7.37 19.82 -34.09
N ALA A 263 7.19 21.09 -34.46
CA ALA A 263 8.16 21.86 -35.22
C ALA A 263 8.16 23.33 -34.75
N PRO A 264 9.33 23.94 -34.52
CA PRO A 264 9.41 25.31 -34.08
C PRO A 264 9.04 26.27 -35.19
N ALA A 265 8.51 27.42 -34.85
CA ALA A 265 8.28 28.54 -35.74
C ALA A 265 8.32 29.86 -34.97
N HIS A 266 8.54 30.96 -35.68
CA HIS A 266 8.41 32.26 -35.06
C HIS A 266 6.93 32.60 -34.82
N GLN A 267 6.61 33.23 -33.70
CA GLN A 267 5.21 33.58 -33.33
C GLN A 267 4.53 34.55 -34.33
N MET A 268 5.28 35.20 -35.24
CA MET A 268 4.71 35.99 -36.33
C MET A 268 4.23 35.13 -37.52
N THR A 269 4.74 33.88 -37.61
CA THR A 269 4.37 32.92 -38.68
C THR A 269 4.05 31.54 -38.06
N PRO A 270 3.12 31.47 -37.06
CA PRO A 270 2.89 30.25 -36.25
C PRO A 270 2.35 29.09 -37.11
N TRP A 271 1.75 29.34 -38.24
CA TRP A 271 1.25 28.33 -39.19
C TRP A 271 2.35 27.49 -39.86
N GLU A 272 3.62 27.90 -39.76
CA GLU A 272 4.77 27.13 -40.21
C GLU A 272 5.23 26.08 -39.19
N GLY A 273 4.78 26.22 -37.93
CA GLY A 273 5.11 25.32 -36.83
C GLY A 273 4.09 24.22 -36.60
N ARG A 274 4.42 23.35 -35.67
CA ARG A 274 3.51 22.36 -35.04
C ARG A 274 3.71 22.41 -33.54
N ASP A 275 2.71 22.90 -32.81
CA ASP A 275 2.81 23.25 -31.39
C ASP A 275 2.63 22.02 -30.49
N ALA A 276 3.71 21.57 -29.90
CA ALA A 276 3.73 20.45 -28.97
C ALA A 276 3.06 20.78 -27.62
N LEU A 277 3.13 22.04 -27.16
CA LEU A 277 2.45 22.43 -25.91
C LEU A 277 0.94 22.44 -26.10
N THR A 278 0.43 22.89 -27.22
CA THR A 278 -1.00 22.79 -27.56
C THR A 278 -1.46 21.33 -27.55
N ALA A 279 -0.65 20.38 -28.03
CA ALA A 279 -0.97 18.96 -27.97
C ALA A 279 -1.08 18.47 -26.50
N VAL A 280 -0.17 18.86 -25.61
CA VAL A 280 -0.26 18.53 -24.17
C VAL A 280 -1.52 19.12 -23.56
N ILE A 281 -1.86 20.38 -23.85
CA ILE A 281 -3.10 21.02 -23.36
C ILE A 281 -4.34 20.24 -23.85
N HIS A 282 -4.37 19.82 -25.09
CA HIS A 282 -5.43 18.98 -25.64
C HIS A 282 -5.51 17.62 -24.93
N LEU A 283 -4.38 16.99 -24.59
CA LEU A 283 -4.38 15.75 -23.81
C LEU A 283 -5.08 15.95 -22.45
N PHE A 284 -4.73 17.00 -21.69
CA PHE A 284 -5.39 17.31 -20.41
C PHE A 284 -6.89 17.55 -20.58
N ASN A 285 -7.29 18.35 -21.57
CA ASN A 285 -8.70 18.63 -21.89
C ASN A 285 -9.47 17.35 -22.27
N ASN A 286 -8.87 16.47 -23.06
CA ASN A 286 -9.46 15.19 -23.46
C ASN A 286 -9.66 14.29 -22.25
N VAL A 287 -8.66 14.18 -21.35
CA VAL A 287 -8.75 13.41 -20.10
C VAL A 287 -9.88 13.95 -19.23
N ASP A 288 -9.98 15.27 -19.04
CA ASP A 288 -11.05 15.88 -18.23
C ASP A 288 -12.43 15.66 -18.85
N ALA A 289 -12.56 15.74 -20.16
CA ALA A 289 -13.81 15.45 -20.85
C ALA A 289 -14.25 13.99 -20.69
N MET A 290 -13.31 13.04 -20.64
CA MET A 290 -13.60 11.61 -20.46
C MET A 290 -13.99 11.23 -19.02
N ARG A 291 -13.59 12.00 -18.00
CA ARG A 291 -13.84 11.67 -16.57
C ARG A 291 -15.31 11.39 -16.30
N ARG A 292 -16.24 12.08 -16.96
CA ARG A 292 -17.69 11.89 -16.80
C ARG A 292 -18.18 10.49 -17.19
N ASN A 293 -17.42 9.77 -18.01
CA ASN A 293 -17.75 8.45 -18.53
C ASN A 293 -16.88 7.36 -17.91
N MET A 294 -15.99 7.71 -16.97
CA MET A 294 -15.16 6.77 -16.22
C MET A 294 -15.85 6.38 -14.91
N ARG A 295 -15.44 5.25 -14.34
CA ARG A 295 -15.91 4.82 -13.02
C ARG A 295 -15.42 5.79 -11.96
N PRO A 296 -16.22 6.06 -10.91
CA PRO A 296 -15.93 7.11 -9.91
C PRO A 296 -14.61 6.92 -9.16
N GLU A 297 -14.15 5.66 -8.97
CA GLU A 297 -12.89 5.36 -8.29
C GLU A 297 -11.66 5.65 -9.14
N THR A 298 -11.81 5.97 -10.42
CA THR A 298 -10.69 6.32 -11.32
C THR A 298 -9.99 7.58 -10.83
N ARG A 299 -8.65 7.52 -10.69
CA ARG A 299 -7.80 8.67 -10.38
C ARG A 299 -6.78 8.84 -11.48
N ILE A 300 -6.79 10.02 -12.12
CA ILE A 300 -5.84 10.40 -13.17
C ILE A 300 -5.30 11.77 -12.78
N GLN A 301 -4.04 11.84 -12.44
CA GLN A 301 -3.32 13.08 -12.17
C GLN A 301 -2.14 13.18 -13.11
N GLY A 302 -1.84 14.40 -13.54
CA GLY A 302 -0.71 14.65 -14.42
C GLY A 302 -0.14 16.05 -14.22
N ILE A 303 1.10 16.22 -14.64
CA ILE A 303 1.81 17.49 -14.70
C ILE A 303 2.43 17.68 -16.06
N ILE A 304 2.74 18.93 -16.41
CA ILE A 304 3.56 19.27 -17.56
C ILE A 304 5.00 19.45 -17.08
N THR A 305 5.90 18.59 -17.54
CA THR A 305 7.32 18.62 -17.15
C THR A 305 8.19 19.41 -18.11
N GLU A 306 7.75 19.58 -19.36
CA GLU A 306 8.37 20.44 -20.38
C GLU A 306 7.25 21.10 -21.21
N GLY A 307 7.29 22.42 -21.39
CA GLY A 307 6.24 23.18 -22.08
C GLY A 307 6.77 24.25 -23.03
N GLY A 308 8.06 24.18 -23.46
CA GLY A 308 8.70 25.16 -24.32
C GLY A 308 9.67 26.08 -23.58
N LYS A 309 10.41 26.89 -24.29
CA LYS A 309 11.53 27.70 -23.76
C LYS A 309 11.25 29.20 -23.75
N ALA A 310 10.50 29.72 -24.70
CA ALA A 310 10.22 31.14 -24.81
C ALA A 310 8.87 31.39 -25.52
N PRO A 311 8.07 32.40 -25.09
CA PRO A 311 6.73 32.64 -25.62
C PRO A 311 6.69 33.14 -27.08
N ASN A 312 7.81 33.56 -27.64
CA ASN A 312 7.93 34.01 -29.03
C ASN A 312 8.34 32.90 -29.99
N VAL A 313 8.43 31.67 -29.54
CA VAL A 313 8.75 30.48 -30.35
C VAL A 313 7.67 29.43 -30.15
N VAL A 314 7.13 28.88 -31.25
CA VAL A 314 6.21 27.72 -31.18
C VAL A 314 6.95 26.54 -30.57
N PRO A 315 6.47 25.95 -29.47
CA PRO A 315 7.14 24.83 -28.81
C PRO A 315 7.19 23.58 -29.70
N ASP A 316 8.37 23.09 -29.97
CA ASP A 316 8.61 21.85 -30.74
C ASP A 316 8.70 20.59 -29.87
N LEU A 317 8.81 20.77 -28.55
CA LEU A 317 8.83 19.70 -27.56
C LEU A 317 7.98 20.08 -26.36
N ALA A 318 7.09 19.16 -25.94
CA ALA A 318 6.38 19.24 -24.67
C ALA A 318 6.16 17.84 -24.08
N VAL A 319 6.21 17.75 -22.77
CA VAL A 319 6.11 16.48 -22.05
C VAL A 319 5.08 16.60 -20.94
N ALA A 320 4.17 15.63 -20.89
CA ALA A 320 3.26 15.42 -19.78
C ALA A 320 3.58 14.08 -19.08
N ASP A 321 3.46 14.07 -17.77
CA ASP A 321 3.67 12.90 -16.92
C ASP A 321 2.40 12.61 -16.13
N PHE A 322 1.91 11.36 -16.15
CA PHE A 322 0.64 10.97 -15.58
C PHE A 322 0.75 9.75 -14.68
N TYR A 323 0.04 9.79 -13.56
CA TYR A 323 -0.34 8.64 -12.76
C TYR A 323 -1.81 8.30 -12.98
N ILE A 324 -2.07 7.05 -13.37
CA ILE A 324 -3.40 6.51 -13.63
C ILE A 324 -3.66 5.39 -12.63
N ARG A 325 -4.75 5.49 -11.82
CA ARG A 325 -5.04 4.59 -10.72
C ARG A 325 -6.48 4.07 -10.78
N TYR A 326 -6.62 2.79 -10.43
CA TYR A 326 -7.94 2.18 -10.23
C TYR A 326 -7.82 0.99 -9.24
N PRO A 327 -8.92 0.62 -8.52
CA PRO A 327 -8.91 -0.50 -7.58
C PRO A 327 -8.54 -1.85 -8.17
N ASP A 328 -8.98 -2.17 -9.40
CA ASP A 328 -8.60 -3.41 -10.08
C ASP A 328 -7.78 -3.15 -11.35
N GLN A 329 -6.91 -4.10 -11.67
CA GLN A 329 -5.98 -3.98 -12.80
C GLN A 329 -6.66 -4.15 -14.17
N VAL A 330 -7.85 -4.79 -14.23
CA VAL A 330 -8.55 -5.06 -15.50
C VAL A 330 -9.13 -3.77 -16.05
N TYR A 331 -9.86 -3.01 -15.22
CA TYR A 331 -10.38 -1.73 -15.64
C TYR A 331 -9.27 -0.66 -15.74
N LEU A 332 -8.23 -0.72 -14.89
CA LEU A 332 -7.06 0.15 -15.02
C LEU A 332 -6.47 0.07 -16.44
N ALA A 333 -6.33 -1.15 -17.00
CA ALA A 333 -5.81 -1.32 -18.36
C ALA A 333 -6.69 -0.64 -19.41
N GLN A 334 -8.03 -0.62 -19.22
CA GLN A 334 -8.95 0.09 -20.11
C GLN A 334 -8.80 1.61 -19.97
N VAL A 335 -8.73 2.12 -18.74
CA VAL A 335 -8.51 3.55 -18.47
C VAL A 335 -7.20 4.01 -19.09
N ARG A 336 -6.13 3.22 -18.96
CA ARG A 336 -4.84 3.48 -19.56
C ARG A 336 -4.95 3.62 -21.10
N GLU A 337 -5.63 2.68 -21.75
CA GLU A 337 -5.87 2.73 -23.20
C GLU A 337 -6.68 3.97 -23.61
N MET A 338 -7.66 4.38 -22.80
CA MET A 338 -8.43 5.62 -23.05
C MET A 338 -7.52 6.86 -23.01
N VAL A 339 -6.61 6.96 -22.02
CA VAL A 339 -5.66 8.09 -21.93
C VAL A 339 -4.65 8.07 -23.08
N ASP A 340 -4.15 6.88 -23.45
CA ASP A 340 -3.25 6.72 -24.61
C ASP A 340 -3.93 7.18 -25.91
N ASN A 341 -5.22 6.86 -26.09
CA ASN A 341 -6.01 7.29 -27.25
C ASN A 341 -6.26 8.81 -27.22
N ALA A 342 -6.47 9.40 -26.04
CA ALA A 342 -6.57 10.85 -25.88
C ALA A 342 -5.27 11.57 -26.31
N ALA A 343 -4.11 10.99 -25.98
CA ALA A 343 -2.81 11.51 -26.42
C ALA A 343 -2.62 11.41 -27.93
N ARG A 344 -3.00 10.27 -28.54
CA ARG A 344 -2.95 10.10 -30.00
C ARG A 344 -3.88 11.07 -30.72
N ALA A 345 -5.09 11.31 -30.20
CA ALA A 345 -6.04 12.28 -30.74
C ALA A 345 -5.49 13.72 -30.64
N ALA A 346 -4.84 14.08 -29.53
CA ALA A 346 -4.20 15.37 -29.34
C ALA A 346 -3.08 15.60 -30.36
N ALA A 347 -2.24 14.58 -30.57
CA ALA A 347 -1.18 14.63 -31.59
C ALA A 347 -1.75 14.80 -33.00
N LEU A 348 -2.80 14.06 -33.36
CA LEU A 348 -3.47 14.16 -34.65
C LEU A 348 -4.05 15.58 -34.89
N ALA A 349 -4.71 16.14 -33.87
CA ALA A 349 -5.35 17.46 -33.95
C ALA A 349 -4.34 18.61 -34.16
N THR A 350 -3.11 18.46 -33.66
CA THR A 350 -2.07 19.49 -33.71
C THR A 350 -0.99 19.22 -34.77
N GLY A 351 -1.10 18.10 -35.49
CA GLY A 351 -0.09 17.68 -36.47
C GLY A 351 1.27 17.31 -35.85
N THR A 352 1.30 17.03 -34.53
CA THR A 352 2.49 16.60 -33.79
C THR A 352 2.60 15.07 -33.79
N GLN A 353 3.72 14.55 -33.26
CA GLN A 353 3.89 13.13 -32.96
C GLN A 353 3.88 12.93 -31.46
N VAL A 354 3.34 11.79 -30.97
CA VAL A 354 3.39 11.42 -29.55
C VAL A 354 4.15 10.11 -29.36
N LYS A 355 5.12 10.12 -28.45
CA LYS A 355 5.76 8.94 -27.88
C LYS A 355 5.11 8.67 -26.52
N ILE A 356 4.62 7.45 -26.32
CA ILE A 356 3.96 7.01 -25.09
C ILE A 356 4.91 6.06 -24.38
N GLU A 357 5.38 6.42 -23.18
CA GLU A 357 6.39 5.69 -22.43
C GLU A 357 5.85 5.30 -21.06
N PRO A 358 5.37 4.06 -20.87
CA PRO A 358 5.16 3.54 -19.52
C PRO A 358 6.51 3.38 -18.84
N TYR A 359 6.57 3.78 -17.56
CA TYR A 359 7.83 3.74 -16.83
C TYR A 359 7.74 3.05 -15.47
N GLY A 360 6.55 2.71 -15.04
CA GLY A 360 6.35 1.98 -13.80
C GLY A 360 4.91 1.54 -13.62
N SER A 361 4.76 0.41 -12.96
CA SER A 361 3.47 -0.15 -12.59
C SER A 361 3.56 -0.70 -11.18
N MET A 362 2.57 -0.41 -10.35
CA MET A 362 2.40 -1.08 -9.08
C MET A 362 1.02 -1.74 -9.03
N ARG A 363 0.94 -2.87 -8.35
CA ARG A 363 -0.27 -3.68 -8.32
C ARG A 363 -0.71 -3.93 -6.88
N ASP A 364 -2.03 -4.01 -6.70
CA ASP A 364 -2.61 -4.46 -5.44
C ASP A 364 -2.08 -5.85 -5.07
N GLY A 365 -1.96 -6.10 -3.78
CA GLY A 365 -1.42 -7.32 -3.22
C GLY A 365 -2.47 -8.23 -2.60
N ILE A 366 -1.98 -9.29 -1.97
CA ILE A 366 -2.75 -10.20 -1.13
C ILE A 366 -2.35 -9.96 0.31
N ALA A 367 -3.32 -9.93 1.21
CA ALA A 367 -3.12 -9.76 2.63
C ALA A 367 -3.81 -10.90 3.39
N GLU A 368 -3.05 -11.63 4.19
CA GLU A 368 -3.54 -12.79 4.92
C GLU A 368 -4.17 -12.39 6.26
N SER A 369 -5.40 -12.87 6.51
CA SER A 369 -6.09 -12.67 7.79
C SER A 369 -5.34 -13.33 8.96
N THR A 370 -4.68 -14.45 8.71
CA THR A 370 -3.83 -15.15 9.68
C THR A 370 -2.63 -14.32 10.12
N LEU A 371 -2.11 -13.41 9.29
CA LEU A 371 -1.05 -12.48 9.65
C LEU A 371 -1.61 -11.18 10.24
N ASN A 372 -2.57 -10.57 9.55
CA ASN A 372 -3.12 -9.27 9.91
C ASN A 372 -3.76 -9.26 11.30
N GLU A 373 -4.58 -10.26 11.62
CA GLU A 373 -5.27 -10.33 12.92
C GLU A 373 -4.30 -10.63 14.06
N VAL A 374 -3.26 -11.43 13.82
CA VAL A 374 -2.22 -11.71 14.82
C VAL A 374 -1.37 -10.47 15.09
N ALA A 375 -0.92 -9.76 14.03
CA ALA A 375 -0.16 -8.51 14.16
C ALA A 375 -0.97 -7.46 14.94
N PHE A 376 -2.25 -7.29 14.58
CA PHE A 376 -3.14 -6.33 15.25
C PHE A 376 -3.41 -6.67 16.72
N ALA A 377 -3.53 -7.96 17.04
CA ALA A 377 -3.66 -8.40 18.42
C ALA A 377 -2.39 -8.11 19.23
N TYR A 378 -1.20 -8.19 18.60
CA TYR A 378 0.06 -7.79 19.25
C TYR A 378 0.18 -6.29 19.44
N ILE A 379 -0.25 -5.47 18.48
CA ILE A 379 -0.32 -4.01 18.66
C ILE A 379 -1.15 -3.69 19.92
N ARG A 380 -2.32 -4.27 20.06
CA ARG A 380 -3.16 -4.09 21.26
C ARG A 380 -2.50 -4.58 22.53
N LYS A 381 -1.86 -5.74 22.48
CA LYS A 381 -1.17 -6.35 23.63
C LYS A 381 -0.04 -5.45 24.14
N PHE A 382 0.68 -4.80 23.27
CA PHE A 382 1.81 -3.95 23.62
C PHE A 382 1.46 -2.47 23.81
N GLY A 383 0.17 -2.14 23.83
CA GLY A 383 -0.31 -0.81 24.23
C GLY A 383 -0.63 0.15 23.11
N GLY A 384 -0.86 -0.35 21.89
CA GLY A 384 -1.32 0.47 20.78
C GLY A 384 -2.58 1.27 21.12
N THR A 385 -2.53 2.57 20.91
CA THR A 385 -3.62 3.52 21.16
C THR A 385 -4.37 3.87 19.89
N HIS A 386 -5.47 4.64 19.96
CA HIS A 386 -6.26 5.08 18.79
C HIS A 386 -6.62 3.92 17.86
N VAL A 387 -7.13 2.83 18.44
CA VAL A 387 -7.41 1.57 17.73
C VAL A 387 -8.54 1.75 16.73
N GLN A 388 -8.26 1.44 15.46
CA GLN A 388 -9.24 1.43 14.36
C GLN A 388 -9.52 -0.01 13.93
N GLU A 389 -10.73 -0.51 14.24
CA GLU A 389 -11.14 -1.88 13.93
C GLU A 389 -11.36 -2.13 12.44
N GLU A 390 -11.99 -1.18 11.77
CA GLU A 390 -12.31 -1.27 10.35
C GLU A 390 -11.40 -0.34 9.57
N ARG A 391 -10.72 -0.88 8.59
CA ARG A 391 -9.93 -0.09 7.64
C ARG A 391 -10.85 0.45 6.54
N GLY A 392 -10.67 1.72 6.19
CA GLY A 392 -11.27 2.31 5.01
C GLY A 392 -10.79 1.67 3.71
N LYS A 393 -11.43 1.99 2.59
CA LYS A 393 -10.94 1.61 1.26
C LYS A 393 -9.56 2.21 1.03
N PRO A 394 -8.64 1.51 0.32
CA PRO A 394 -7.33 2.04 0.00
C PRO A 394 -7.45 3.33 -0.83
N GLN A 395 -6.66 4.33 -0.48
CA GLN A 395 -6.66 5.64 -1.15
C GLN A 395 -5.37 5.87 -1.95
N GLY A 396 -4.28 5.21 -1.55
CA GLY A 396 -2.97 5.32 -2.14
C GLY A 396 -2.52 4.06 -2.87
N PHE A 397 -1.25 4.02 -3.18
CA PHE A 397 -0.56 2.84 -3.66
C PHE A 397 0.46 2.39 -2.61
N GLU A 398 0.93 1.17 -2.78
CA GLU A 398 1.94 0.56 -1.93
C GLU A 398 2.72 -0.46 -2.77
N GLU A 399 4.00 -0.24 -2.92
CA GLU A 399 4.86 -1.10 -3.75
C GLU A 399 4.95 -2.55 -3.24
N THR A 400 4.81 -2.76 -1.93
CA THR A 400 4.83 -4.09 -1.31
C THR A 400 3.69 -4.98 -1.82
N GLY A 401 2.61 -4.38 -2.37
CA GLY A 401 1.51 -5.12 -2.98
C GLY A 401 1.96 -6.11 -4.05
N THR A 402 2.93 -5.74 -4.89
CA THR A 402 3.48 -6.65 -5.91
C THR A 402 4.17 -7.86 -5.26
N VAL A 403 4.95 -7.64 -4.20
CA VAL A 403 5.68 -8.69 -3.48
C VAL A 403 4.74 -9.66 -2.77
N SER A 404 3.68 -9.12 -2.14
CA SER A 404 2.70 -9.92 -1.36
C SER A 404 1.79 -10.82 -2.20
N ARG A 405 1.89 -10.75 -3.53
CA ARG A 405 1.25 -11.75 -4.42
C ARG A 405 1.95 -13.09 -4.41
N ASP A 406 3.24 -13.11 -4.09
CA ASP A 406 4.07 -14.32 -4.19
C ASP A 406 4.60 -14.78 -2.84
N ILE A 407 4.78 -13.86 -1.89
CA ILE A 407 5.31 -14.14 -0.57
C ILE A 407 4.28 -13.66 0.47
N PRO A 408 3.90 -14.50 1.45
CA PRO A 408 2.97 -14.08 2.48
C PRO A 408 3.47 -12.85 3.22
N GLY A 409 2.61 -11.87 3.45
CA GLY A 409 3.05 -10.64 4.07
C GLY A 409 1.98 -9.85 4.79
N THR A 410 2.42 -8.99 5.69
CA THR A 410 1.52 -8.05 6.37
C THR A 410 2.18 -6.70 6.61
N GLY A 411 1.41 -5.64 6.37
CA GLY A 411 1.67 -4.29 6.85
C GLY A 411 0.73 -3.96 8.00
N PHE A 412 1.26 -3.40 9.06
CA PHE A 412 0.49 -2.96 10.22
C PHE A 412 1.09 -1.67 10.80
N SER A 413 0.35 -1.00 11.65
CA SER A 413 0.81 0.25 12.24
C SER A 413 0.21 0.44 13.63
N ALA A 414 1.02 0.86 14.58
CA ALA A 414 0.55 1.54 15.76
C ALA A 414 0.22 3.02 15.44
N TYR A 415 -0.44 3.71 16.34
CA TYR A 415 -0.63 5.15 16.26
C TYR A 415 0.72 5.85 16.46
N THR A 416 1.19 6.56 15.45
CA THR A 416 2.49 7.25 15.45
C THR A 416 2.39 8.74 15.15
N SER A 417 1.21 9.23 14.77
CA SER A 417 1.03 10.64 14.41
C SER A 417 -0.39 11.13 14.60
N SER A 418 -0.50 12.37 15.03
CA SER A 418 -1.74 13.15 15.04
C SER A 418 -2.01 13.83 13.69
N GLY A 419 -0.99 14.04 12.88
CA GLY A 419 -1.05 14.62 11.53
C GLY A 419 -1.21 13.54 10.45
N GLY A 420 -1.83 13.90 9.33
CA GLY A 420 -2.00 13.01 8.18
C GLY A 420 -0.70 12.76 7.41
N PHE A 421 -0.73 11.78 6.50
CA PHE A 421 0.38 11.48 5.60
C PHE A 421 0.82 12.69 4.78
N HIS A 422 2.12 12.78 4.47
CA HIS A 422 2.76 13.85 3.70
C HIS A 422 2.64 15.23 4.36
N THR A 423 2.57 15.30 5.70
CA THR A 423 2.52 16.57 6.45
C THR A 423 3.75 16.78 7.32
N TYR A 424 4.07 18.05 7.59
CA TYR A 424 5.14 18.42 8.53
C TYR A 424 4.78 18.07 9.98
N GLU A 425 3.49 17.94 10.28
CA GLU A 425 2.99 17.48 11.57
C GLU A 425 3.36 16.02 11.81
N MET A 426 3.28 15.17 10.77
CA MET A 426 3.70 13.77 10.86
C MET A 426 5.21 13.66 11.09
N GLU A 427 6.03 14.47 10.43
CA GLU A 427 7.47 14.54 10.71
C GLU A 427 7.75 15.01 12.14
N ALA A 428 7.05 16.05 12.61
CA ALA A 428 7.22 16.55 13.98
C ALA A 428 6.86 15.49 15.03
N ASP A 429 5.81 14.71 14.78
CA ASP A 429 5.40 13.61 15.65
C ASP A 429 6.45 12.48 15.67
N ALA A 430 7.20 12.24 14.59
CA ALA A 430 8.32 11.28 14.58
C ALA A 430 9.38 11.58 15.66
N LEU A 431 9.58 12.85 15.99
CA LEU A 431 10.52 13.34 16.99
C LEU A 431 9.90 13.53 18.38
N SER A 432 8.68 13.07 18.58
CA SER A 432 7.90 13.26 19.81
C SER A 432 7.58 11.93 20.49
N ALA A 433 7.02 11.99 21.70
CA ALA A 433 6.52 10.81 22.39
C ALA A 433 5.44 10.06 21.61
N ILE A 434 4.64 10.77 20.78
CA ILE A 434 3.59 10.13 19.97
C ILE A 434 4.21 9.12 18.99
N GLY A 435 5.21 9.56 18.23
CA GLY A 435 5.91 8.67 17.28
C GLY A 435 6.71 7.59 18.01
N HIS A 436 7.51 7.99 19.01
CA HIS A 436 8.36 7.07 19.77
C HIS A 436 7.58 5.91 20.41
N ASP A 437 6.46 6.20 21.07
CA ASP A 437 5.62 5.17 21.69
C ASP A 437 5.05 4.20 20.64
N GLY A 438 4.59 4.74 19.50
CA GLY A 438 4.07 3.93 18.39
C GLY A 438 5.14 3.03 17.75
N PHE A 439 6.34 3.58 17.48
CA PHE A 439 7.45 2.80 16.90
C PHE A 439 7.90 1.66 17.81
N VAL A 440 7.89 1.89 19.13
CA VAL A 440 8.19 0.84 20.14
C VAL A 440 7.13 -0.26 20.10
N VAL A 441 5.84 0.10 20.01
CA VAL A 441 4.75 -0.88 19.89
C VAL A 441 4.88 -1.70 18.61
N ASP A 442 5.20 -1.07 17.49
CA ASP A 442 5.41 -1.75 16.21
C ASP A 442 6.59 -2.73 16.28
N ALA A 443 7.72 -2.31 16.85
CA ALA A 443 8.88 -3.19 17.03
C ALA A 443 8.55 -4.42 17.89
N GLN A 444 7.81 -4.25 18.97
CA GLN A 444 7.38 -5.34 19.83
C GLN A 444 6.39 -6.29 19.14
N ALA A 445 5.42 -5.73 18.41
CA ALA A 445 4.42 -6.52 17.67
C ALA A 445 5.09 -7.34 16.56
N MET A 446 6.00 -6.72 15.81
CA MET A 446 6.78 -7.38 14.75
C MET A 446 7.64 -8.51 15.31
N ALA A 447 8.38 -8.27 16.39
CA ALA A 447 9.22 -9.28 17.03
C ALA A 447 8.40 -10.48 17.54
N ALA A 448 7.23 -10.24 18.12
CA ALA A 448 6.33 -11.28 18.59
C ALA A 448 5.74 -12.11 17.44
N LEU A 449 5.31 -11.47 16.35
CA LEU A 449 4.79 -12.12 15.15
C LEU A 449 5.86 -13.03 14.51
N LEU A 450 7.07 -12.50 14.31
CA LEU A 450 8.19 -13.23 13.72
C LEU A 450 8.63 -14.41 14.59
N TYR A 451 8.63 -14.27 15.91
CA TYR A 451 8.89 -15.37 16.85
C TYR A 451 7.87 -16.50 16.67
N ASP A 452 6.57 -16.19 16.65
CA ASP A 452 5.54 -17.21 16.49
C ASP A 452 5.66 -17.88 15.10
N PHE A 453 5.93 -17.11 14.05
CA PHE A 453 6.16 -17.67 12.72
C PHE A 453 7.40 -18.58 12.70
N ALA A 454 8.49 -18.19 13.34
CA ALA A 454 9.71 -18.99 13.42
C ALA A 454 9.50 -20.33 14.14
N THR A 455 8.70 -20.34 15.22
CA THR A 455 8.64 -21.49 16.16
C THR A 455 7.43 -22.40 15.93
N ARG A 456 6.38 -21.96 15.19
CA ARG A 456 5.13 -22.71 15.05
C ARG A 456 4.88 -23.15 13.60
N ALA A 457 5.15 -24.41 13.31
CA ALA A 457 4.98 -24.97 11.97
C ALA A 457 3.52 -24.93 11.48
N GLU A 458 2.56 -25.15 12.39
CA GLU A 458 1.13 -25.09 12.12
C GLU A 458 0.68 -23.67 11.72
N TYR A 459 1.29 -22.64 12.31
CA TYR A 459 1.03 -21.25 11.94
C TYR A 459 1.54 -20.94 10.53
N ARG A 460 2.79 -21.33 10.24
CA ARG A 460 3.34 -21.19 8.87
C ARG A 460 2.48 -21.88 7.82
N ALA A 461 2.01 -23.10 8.14
CA ALA A 461 1.15 -23.85 7.24
C ALA A 461 -0.21 -23.19 7.01
N ALA A 462 -0.80 -22.55 8.03
CA ALA A 462 -2.05 -21.81 7.91
C ALA A 462 -1.87 -20.57 7.01
N VAL A 463 -0.82 -19.79 7.23
CA VAL A 463 -0.48 -18.61 6.42
C VAL A 463 -0.27 -18.98 4.95
N LYS A 464 0.56 -19.99 4.69
CA LYS A 464 0.81 -20.46 3.32
C LYS A 464 -0.46 -20.94 2.62
N ARG A 465 -1.29 -21.72 3.31
CA ARG A 465 -2.56 -22.20 2.75
C ARG A 465 -3.50 -21.03 2.41
N GLU A 466 -3.55 -20.00 3.26
CA GLU A 466 -4.36 -18.81 2.99
C GLU A 466 -3.89 -18.09 1.73
N LEU A 467 -2.57 -17.83 1.59
CA LEU A 467 -1.99 -17.19 0.40
C LEU A 467 -2.33 -17.97 -0.86
N GLU A 468 -2.02 -19.28 -0.90
CA GLU A 468 -2.23 -20.10 -2.08
C GLU A 468 -3.70 -20.15 -2.51
N THR A 469 -4.62 -20.26 -1.55
CA THR A 469 -6.06 -20.26 -1.83
C THR A 469 -6.53 -18.88 -2.30
N THR A 470 -6.06 -17.81 -1.66
CA THR A 470 -6.43 -16.43 -2.04
C THR A 470 -5.88 -16.08 -3.43
N LYS A 471 -4.67 -16.52 -3.79
CA LYS A 471 -4.12 -16.37 -5.16
C LYS A 471 -5.02 -17.01 -6.21
N ALA A 472 -5.49 -18.23 -5.95
CA ALA A 472 -6.41 -18.92 -6.88
C ALA A 472 -7.73 -18.16 -7.03
N LEU A 473 -8.31 -17.68 -5.92
CA LEU A 473 -9.54 -16.89 -5.95
C LEU A 473 -9.34 -15.53 -6.62
N PHE A 474 -8.19 -14.91 -6.44
CA PHE A 474 -7.85 -13.66 -7.12
C PHE A 474 -7.75 -13.83 -8.63
N ALA A 475 -7.15 -14.92 -9.10
CA ALA A 475 -7.12 -15.26 -10.52
C ALA A 475 -8.54 -15.48 -11.10
N GLU A 476 -9.42 -16.19 -10.37
CA GLU A 476 -10.83 -16.35 -10.75
C GLU A 476 -11.54 -15.00 -10.85
N TYR A 477 -11.29 -14.10 -9.88
CA TYR A 477 -11.87 -12.78 -9.84
C TYR A 477 -11.45 -11.93 -11.04
N LEU A 478 -10.15 -11.86 -11.35
CA LEU A 478 -9.66 -11.09 -12.50
C LEU A 478 -10.27 -11.61 -13.81
N LYS A 479 -10.35 -12.93 -13.99
CA LYS A 479 -10.98 -13.53 -15.16
C LYS A 479 -12.48 -13.20 -15.26
N ALA A 480 -13.18 -13.16 -14.14
CA ALA A 480 -14.57 -12.76 -14.10
C ALA A 480 -14.75 -11.26 -14.47
N LEU A 481 -13.86 -10.40 -13.99
CA LEU A 481 -13.86 -8.99 -14.36
C LEU A 481 -13.56 -8.75 -15.85
N GLU A 482 -12.66 -9.51 -16.46
CA GLU A 482 -12.42 -9.45 -17.93
C GLU A 482 -13.70 -9.68 -18.73
N SER A 483 -14.57 -10.57 -18.25
CA SER A 483 -15.87 -10.83 -18.85
C SER A 483 -16.92 -9.75 -18.52
N ALA A 484 -16.81 -9.14 -17.34
CA ALA A 484 -17.72 -8.11 -16.85
C ALA A 484 -17.43 -6.71 -17.43
N TYR A 485 -16.19 -6.44 -17.82
CA TYR A 485 -15.76 -5.20 -18.45
C TYR A 485 -15.55 -5.37 -19.96
N PRO A 486 -16.61 -5.49 -20.77
CA PRO A 486 -16.43 -5.62 -22.21
C PRO A 486 -15.74 -4.35 -22.75
N ARG A 487 -14.63 -4.55 -23.46
CA ARG A 487 -13.97 -3.43 -24.14
C ARG A 487 -14.94 -2.80 -25.13
N PRO A 488 -15.10 -1.48 -25.14
CA PRO A 488 -15.84 -0.81 -26.19
C PRO A 488 -15.23 -1.22 -27.54
N SER A 489 -16.05 -1.74 -28.43
CA SER A 489 -15.62 -2.10 -29.80
C SER A 489 -15.40 -0.82 -30.63
N VAL A 490 -14.48 0.03 -30.22
CA VAL A 490 -14.02 1.13 -31.06
C VAL A 490 -12.99 0.52 -32.01
N LYS A 491 -13.44 0.15 -33.21
CA LYS A 491 -12.51 -0.08 -34.30
C LYS A 491 -11.77 1.23 -34.53
N ALA A 492 -10.45 1.21 -34.38
CA ALA A 492 -9.65 2.33 -34.82
C ALA A 492 -10.02 2.66 -36.28
N PRO A 493 -10.15 3.92 -36.66
CA PRO A 493 -10.27 4.28 -38.06
C PRO A 493 -9.08 3.67 -38.82
N GLN A 494 -9.39 2.95 -39.90
CA GLN A 494 -8.40 2.34 -40.77
C GLN A 494 -7.55 3.43 -41.43
#